data_795de892fa744ea712dd9b56e325bc86
#
_entry.id   795de892fa744ea712dd9b56e325bc86
#
_cell.length_a   1.000
_cell.length_b   1.000
_cell.length_c   1.000
_cell.angle_alpha   90.00
_cell.angle_beta   90.00
_cell.angle_gamma   90.00
#
_symmetry.space_group_name_H-M   'P 1'
#
loop_
_entity.id
_entity.type
_entity.pdbx_description
1 polymer ?
#
loop_
_entity_poly.entity_id
_entity_poly.type
_entity_poly.pdbx_seq_one_letter_code
_entity_poly.pdbx_strand_id
1 'polypeptide(L)'
;METEPEKGMHSGKTAFLFDLDGTLVDSVYQHVLAWREALEAGGIHLAVWRIHRQIGMSGGLFVNALLRETGHTVSAEEAERLQRLHAEAYGRYVSQVRPLPGAADLLAYLTAARVPWAVATSGRIESAGLSLRLLGIKEDVPIITRDLVRHAKPDPDLFLAAAERLGVEISDSVVVGDSIWDLLAARRARALGVGLLSGGYGREELERAGAYRVYNDPADLLRHLDEVGVRSAE
;
A
#
# COMPACT_ATOMS: atom_id res chain seq x y z
N MET A 1 2.42 -49.39 -1.39
CA MET A 1 1.95 -48.56 -0.26
C MET A 1 2.86 -47.32 -0.30
N GLU A 2 2.47 -46.38 -1.19
CA GLU A 2 3.22 -45.14 -1.39
C GLU A 2 2.83 -44.18 -0.26
N THR A 3 3.82 -43.77 0.51
CA THR A 3 3.66 -42.76 1.55
C THR A 3 3.49 -41.40 0.87
N GLU A 4 2.30 -40.75 1.04
CA GLU A 4 2.11 -39.36 0.70
C GLU A 4 3.15 -38.49 1.42
N PRO A 5 3.73 -37.46 0.76
CA PRO A 5 4.63 -36.53 1.44
C PRO A 5 3.83 -35.74 2.46
N GLU A 6 4.31 -35.77 3.71
CA GLU A 6 3.81 -34.94 4.82
C GLU A 6 3.71 -33.49 4.35
N LYS A 7 2.50 -32.94 4.34
CA LYS A 7 2.26 -31.49 4.23
C LYS A 7 3.05 -30.82 5.34
N GLY A 8 4.07 -30.07 4.94
CA GLY A 8 4.93 -29.32 5.85
C GLY A 8 4.09 -28.55 6.88
N MET A 9 4.43 -28.70 8.13
CA MET A 9 3.89 -27.94 9.26
C MET A 9 3.97 -26.45 8.92
N HIS A 10 2.83 -25.81 8.73
CA HIS A 10 2.76 -24.36 8.56
C HIS A 10 3.41 -23.72 9.80
N SER A 11 4.50 -23.02 9.59
CA SER A 11 5.11 -22.16 10.59
C SER A 11 4.12 -21.02 10.86
N GLY A 12 3.34 -21.12 11.93
CA GLY A 12 2.28 -20.18 12.30
C GLY A 12 2.82 -18.80 12.73
N LYS A 13 3.68 -18.21 11.91
CA LYS A 13 4.15 -16.83 12.09
C LYS A 13 3.34 -15.91 11.19
N THR A 14 2.60 -15.01 11.81
CA THR A 14 1.93 -13.91 11.13
C THR A 14 2.96 -13.10 10.34
N ALA A 15 2.69 -12.83 9.05
CA ALA A 15 3.51 -11.94 8.22
C ALA A 15 2.82 -10.59 8.04
N PHE A 16 3.58 -9.50 7.84
CA PHE A 16 3.04 -8.18 7.59
C PHE A 16 3.32 -7.72 6.16
N LEU A 17 2.26 -7.29 5.47
CA LEU A 17 2.32 -6.78 4.11
C LEU A 17 1.89 -5.32 4.14
N PHE A 18 2.84 -4.40 4.03
CA PHE A 18 2.60 -2.97 4.15
C PHE A 18 2.35 -2.33 2.78
N ASP A 19 1.34 -1.48 2.68
CA ASP A 19 1.37 -0.42 1.69
C ASP A 19 2.48 0.59 2.04
N LEU A 20 2.76 1.53 1.14
CA LEU A 20 3.84 2.50 1.30
C LEU A 20 3.30 3.91 1.57
N ASP A 21 2.57 4.47 0.61
CA ASP A 21 2.17 5.87 0.56
C ASP A 21 0.94 6.13 1.46
N GLY A 22 1.10 6.90 2.53
CA GLY A 22 0.06 7.07 3.56
C GLY A 22 0.09 6.01 4.67
N THR A 23 0.86 4.93 4.47
CA THR A 23 0.99 3.83 5.43
C THR A 23 2.33 3.85 6.16
N LEU A 24 3.44 3.98 5.46
CA LEU A 24 4.79 4.07 6.03
C LEU A 24 5.41 5.46 5.85
N VAL A 25 5.01 6.19 4.83
CA VAL A 25 5.46 7.54 4.53
C VAL A 25 4.28 8.49 4.36
N ASP A 26 4.45 9.73 4.81
CA ASP A 26 3.50 10.83 4.63
C ASP A 26 3.68 11.43 3.22
N SER A 27 2.96 10.86 2.26
CA SER A 27 3.11 11.18 0.84
C SER A 27 1.78 11.33 0.09
N VAL A 28 0.64 11.00 0.72
CA VAL A 28 -0.69 11.01 0.06
C VAL A 28 -1.00 12.37 -0.56
N TYR A 29 -0.82 13.45 0.18
CA TYR A 29 -1.15 14.79 -0.31
C TYR A 29 -0.15 15.31 -1.34
N GLN A 30 1.10 14.86 -1.32
CA GLN A 30 2.08 15.12 -2.37
C GLN A 30 1.64 14.46 -3.68
N HIS A 31 1.12 13.23 -3.63
CA HIS A 31 0.51 12.57 -4.77
C HIS A 31 -0.74 13.28 -5.27
N VAL A 32 -1.60 13.76 -4.35
CA VAL A 32 -2.81 14.54 -4.70
C VAL A 32 -2.44 15.81 -5.48
N LEU A 33 -1.44 16.56 -4.99
CA LEU A 33 -0.98 17.77 -5.67
C LEU A 33 -0.35 17.47 -7.02
N ALA A 34 0.47 16.42 -7.10
CA ALA A 34 1.09 16.00 -8.36
C ALA A 34 0.04 15.54 -9.39
N TRP A 35 -0.98 14.81 -8.99
CA TRP A 35 -2.08 14.44 -9.86
C TRP A 35 -2.90 15.64 -10.30
N ARG A 36 -3.16 16.60 -9.39
CA ARG A 36 -3.83 17.83 -9.75
C ARG A 36 -3.10 18.57 -10.86
N GLU A 37 -1.79 18.78 -10.72
CA GLU A 37 -0.97 19.42 -11.75
C GLU A 37 -1.00 18.66 -13.08
N ALA A 38 -0.86 17.34 -13.04
CA ALA A 38 -0.89 16.49 -14.23
C ALA A 38 -2.22 16.59 -14.97
N LEU A 39 -3.35 16.56 -14.24
CA LEU A 39 -4.69 16.67 -14.80
C LEU A 39 -4.94 18.07 -15.38
N GLU A 40 -4.57 19.13 -14.67
CA GLU A 40 -4.69 20.52 -15.13
C GLU A 40 -3.85 20.75 -16.42
N ALA A 41 -2.65 20.16 -16.52
CA ALA A 41 -1.83 20.20 -17.73
C ALA A 41 -2.45 19.39 -18.90
N GLY A 42 -3.34 18.44 -18.61
CA GLY A 42 -4.19 17.75 -19.57
C GLY A 42 -5.52 18.47 -19.86
N GLY A 43 -5.75 19.67 -19.30
CA GLY A 43 -7.00 20.42 -19.46
C GLY A 43 -8.17 19.86 -18.62
N ILE A 44 -7.88 19.00 -17.64
CA ILE A 44 -8.88 18.34 -16.78
C ILE A 44 -8.86 18.98 -15.39
N HIS A 45 -9.94 19.69 -15.05
CA HIS A 45 -10.07 20.37 -13.77
C HIS A 45 -10.98 19.60 -12.83
N LEU A 46 -10.42 19.10 -11.72
CA LEU A 46 -11.14 18.31 -10.73
C LEU A 46 -10.95 18.85 -9.32
N ALA A 47 -12.00 18.69 -8.50
CA ALA A 47 -11.91 19.00 -7.10
C ALA A 47 -10.88 18.08 -6.40
N VAL A 48 -10.02 18.66 -5.57
CA VAL A 48 -8.90 17.97 -4.90
C VAL A 48 -9.36 16.75 -4.10
N TRP A 49 -10.53 16.82 -3.45
CA TRP A 49 -11.06 15.70 -2.69
C TRP A 49 -11.38 14.47 -3.57
N ARG A 50 -11.78 14.68 -4.85
CA ARG A 50 -12.00 13.56 -5.79
C ARG A 50 -10.70 12.86 -6.13
N ILE A 51 -9.63 13.63 -6.31
CA ILE A 51 -8.29 13.11 -6.56
C ILE A 51 -7.84 12.28 -5.35
N HIS A 52 -7.96 12.84 -4.14
CA HIS A 52 -7.59 12.16 -2.89
C HIS A 52 -8.28 10.80 -2.75
N ARG A 53 -9.58 10.72 -3.03
CA ARG A 53 -10.36 9.48 -2.90
C ARG A 53 -9.90 8.33 -3.81
N GLN A 54 -9.06 8.60 -4.79
CA GLN A 54 -8.54 7.60 -5.72
C GLN A 54 -7.06 7.27 -5.44
N ILE A 55 -6.39 7.98 -4.52
CA ILE A 55 -5.01 7.63 -4.13
C ILE A 55 -4.99 6.23 -3.51
N GLY A 56 -3.92 5.48 -3.76
CA GLY A 56 -3.80 4.06 -3.40
C GLY A 56 -4.13 3.10 -4.55
N MET A 57 -4.88 3.55 -5.57
CA MET A 57 -5.04 2.79 -6.82
C MET A 57 -3.81 2.90 -7.71
N SER A 58 -3.65 1.97 -8.65
CA SER A 58 -2.65 2.16 -9.72
C SER A 58 -3.01 3.33 -10.63
N GLY A 59 -1.99 4.05 -11.14
CA GLY A 59 -2.18 5.25 -11.95
C GLY A 59 -3.10 5.06 -13.17
N GLY A 60 -3.08 3.88 -13.81
CA GLY A 60 -3.97 3.58 -14.93
C GLY A 60 -5.43 3.41 -14.50
N LEU A 61 -5.68 2.70 -13.40
CA LEU A 61 -7.02 2.58 -12.83
C LEU A 61 -7.52 3.92 -12.27
N PHE A 62 -6.64 4.67 -11.62
CA PHE A 62 -6.90 6.02 -11.12
C PHE A 62 -7.45 6.93 -12.22
N VAL A 63 -6.72 7.07 -13.33
CA VAL A 63 -7.14 7.92 -14.45
C VAL A 63 -8.49 7.47 -15.00
N ASN A 64 -8.66 6.17 -15.24
CA ASN A 64 -9.90 5.63 -15.79
C ASN A 64 -11.09 5.79 -14.85
N ALA A 65 -10.92 5.60 -13.53
CA ALA A 65 -11.99 5.77 -12.54
C ALA A 65 -12.43 7.23 -12.45
N LEU A 66 -11.47 8.14 -12.33
CA LEU A 66 -11.70 9.56 -12.16
C LEU A 66 -12.42 10.17 -13.37
N LEU A 67 -12.00 9.79 -14.58
CA LEU A 67 -12.56 10.31 -15.81
C LEU A 67 -13.96 9.74 -16.09
N ARG A 68 -14.20 8.49 -15.71
CA ARG A 68 -15.54 7.89 -15.82
C ARG A 68 -16.56 8.61 -14.93
N GLU A 69 -16.15 8.97 -13.71
CA GLU A 69 -17.01 9.74 -12.78
C GLU A 69 -17.33 11.14 -13.28
N THR A 70 -16.49 11.72 -14.13
CA THR A 70 -16.64 13.10 -14.64
C THR A 70 -17.17 13.16 -16.06
N GLY A 71 -17.44 12.00 -16.69
CA GLY A 71 -17.91 11.92 -18.08
C GLY A 71 -16.82 12.19 -19.12
N HIS A 72 -15.56 12.31 -18.70
CA HIS A 72 -14.43 12.41 -19.63
C HIS A 72 -13.98 11.01 -20.06
N THR A 73 -13.57 10.91 -21.32
CA THR A 73 -12.89 9.73 -21.87
C THR A 73 -11.50 10.14 -22.33
N VAL A 74 -10.50 9.36 -21.98
CA VAL A 74 -9.13 9.56 -22.49
C VAL A 74 -8.65 8.28 -23.19
N SER A 75 -7.81 8.47 -24.19
CA SER A 75 -7.10 7.35 -24.83
C SER A 75 -6.08 6.73 -23.87
N ALA A 76 -5.61 5.52 -24.19
CA ALA A 76 -4.53 4.88 -23.43
C ALA A 76 -3.25 5.74 -23.45
N GLU A 77 -2.95 6.37 -24.58
CA GLU A 77 -1.80 7.27 -24.75
C GLU A 77 -1.89 8.51 -23.84
N GLU A 78 -3.07 9.12 -23.76
CA GLU A 78 -3.30 10.27 -22.87
C GLU A 78 -3.24 9.84 -21.39
N ALA A 79 -3.74 8.67 -21.02
CA ALA A 79 -3.61 8.13 -19.68
C ALA A 79 -2.13 7.91 -19.29
N GLU A 80 -1.30 7.39 -20.20
CA GLU A 80 0.14 7.26 -19.99
C GLU A 80 0.83 8.62 -19.89
N ARG A 81 0.43 9.58 -20.73
CA ARG A 81 0.94 10.96 -20.66
C ARG A 81 0.65 11.58 -19.29
N LEU A 82 -0.57 11.46 -18.77
CA LEU A 82 -0.94 11.96 -17.45
C LEU A 82 -0.14 11.29 -16.34
N GLN A 83 0.13 9.99 -16.44
CA GLN A 83 1.00 9.29 -15.47
C GLN A 83 2.45 9.81 -15.49
N ARG A 84 3.01 10.09 -16.67
CA ARG A 84 4.35 10.71 -16.77
C ARG A 84 4.36 12.11 -16.15
N LEU A 85 3.38 12.94 -16.45
CA LEU A 85 3.25 14.28 -15.84
C LEU A 85 3.11 14.21 -14.32
N HIS A 86 2.33 13.23 -13.81
CA HIS A 86 2.25 12.99 -12.37
C HIS A 86 3.63 12.63 -11.78
N ALA A 87 4.38 11.72 -12.40
CA ALA A 87 5.70 11.31 -11.91
C ALA A 87 6.69 12.50 -11.87
N GLU A 88 6.68 13.35 -12.91
CA GLU A 88 7.46 14.58 -12.97
C GLU A 88 7.06 15.58 -11.87
N ALA A 89 5.76 15.79 -11.68
CA ALA A 89 5.24 16.65 -10.61
C ALA A 89 5.60 16.11 -9.23
N TYR A 90 5.39 14.82 -8.99
CA TYR A 90 5.72 14.18 -7.72
C TYR A 90 7.21 14.30 -7.37
N GLY A 91 8.10 14.19 -8.37
CA GLY A 91 9.53 14.40 -8.18
C GLY A 91 9.89 15.76 -7.56
N ARG A 92 9.05 16.81 -7.77
CA ARG A 92 9.25 18.13 -7.13
C ARG A 92 8.80 18.17 -5.67
N TYR A 93 7.85 17.30 -5.29
CA TYR A 93 7.30 17.23 -3.92
C TYR A 93 8.01 16.22 -3.03
N VAL A 94 8.75 15.28 -3.59
CA VAL A 94 9.35 14.15 -2.84
C VAL A 94 10.29 14.60 -1.71
N SER A 95 10.92 15.77 -1.82
CA SER A 95 11.75 16.35 -0.75
C SER A 95 10.97 16.71 0.52
N GLN A 96 9.65 16.80 0.44
CA GLN A 96 8.75 17.07 1.55
C GLN A 96 8.24 15.78 2.22
N VAL A 97 8.37 14.64 1.57
CA VAL A 97 7.95 13.35 2.11
C VAL A 97 8.80 12.98 3.33
N ARG A 98 8.16 12.45 4.36
CA ARG A 98 8.79 12.00 5.61
C ARG A 98 8.23 10.63 5.99
N PRO A 99 8.99 9.80 6.71
CA PRO A 99 8.41 8.64 7.38
C PRO A 99 7.27 9.06 8.31
N LEU A 100 6.20 8.29 8.34
CA LEU A 100 5.13 8.47 9.33
C LEU A 100 5.64 8.15 10.75
N PRO A 101 5.02 8.72 11.79
CA PRO A 101 5.40 8.44 13.17
C PRO A 101 5.44 6.94 13.45
N GLY A 102 6.56 6.45 13.98
CA GLY A 102 6.78 5.06 14.34
C GLY A 102 6.99 4.09 13.18
N ALA A 103 6.97 4.51 11.91
CA ALA A 103 7.14 3.61 10.78
C ALA A 103 8.49 2.87 10.82
N ALA A 104 9.60 3.60 11.02
CA ALA A 104 10.91 2.99 11.12
C ALA A 104 11.04 2.07 12.35
N ASP A 105 10.46 2.47 13.50
CA ASP A 105 10.49 1.68 14.72
C ASP A 105 9.68 0.38 14.58
N LEU A 106 8.51 0.44 13.94
CA LEU A 106 7.67 -0.72 13.63
C LEU A 106 8.43 -1.73 12.76
N LEU A 107 9.04 -1.29 11.67
CA LEU A 107 9.81 -2.16 10.78
C LEU A 107 11.05 -2.74 11.48
N ALA A 108 11.75 -1.94 12.29
CA ALA A 108 12.86 -2.39 13.10
C ALA A 108 12.45 -3.46 14.14
N TYR A 109 11.32 -3.24 14.81
CA TYR A 109 10.76 -4.20 15.76
C TYR A 109 10.44 -5.54 15.09
N LEU A 110 9.70 -5.52 13.97
CA LEU A 110 9.34 -6.74 13.24
C LEU A 110 10.58 -7.50 12.77
N THR A 111 11.58 -6.78 12.29
CA THR A 111 12.88 -7.37 11.89
C THR A 111 13.59 -8.03 13.06
N ALA A 112 13.69 -7.35 14.20
CA ALA A 112 14.33 -7.88 15.40
C ALA A 112 13.59 -9.10 15.97
N ALA A 113 12.25 -9.06 15.94
CA ALA A 113 11.38 -10.17 16.35
C ALA A 113 11.33 -11.33 15.33
N ARG A 114 12.00 -11.20 14.18
CA ARG A 114 11.98 -12.16 13.06
C ARG A 114 10.55 -12.45 12.57
N VAL A 115 9.70 -11.43 12.59
CA VAL A 115 8.37 -11.46 11.96
C VAL A 115 8.56 -11.11 10.49
N PRO A 116 8.14 -11.96 9.54
CA PRO A 116 8.28 -11.68 8.12
C PRO A 116 7.48 -10.43 7.73
N TRP A 117 8.05 -9.58 6.89
CA TRP A 117 7.33 -8.44 6.36
C TRP A 117 7.83 -8.04 4.97
N ALA A 118 6.96 -7.40 4.18
CA ALA A 118 7.22 -6.90 2.85
C ALA A 118 6.48 -5.59 2.60
N VAL A 119 6.91 -4.84 1.58
CA VAL A 119 6.18 -3.67 1.07
C VAL A 119 5.50 -4.01 -0.25
N ALA A 120 4.24 -3.59 -0.40
CA ALA A 120 3.41 -3.85 -1.58
C ALA A 120 2.69 -2.57 -2.00
N THR A 121 3.28 -1.81 -2.94
CA THR A 121 2.79 -0.50 -3.37
C THR A 121 2.20 -0.50 -4.78
N SER A 122 1.15 0.30 -4.99
CA SER A 122 0.60 0.60 -6.32
C SER A 122 1.48 1.58 -7.12
N GLY A 123 2.52 2.13 -6.51
CA GLY A 123 3.53 2.95 -7.16
C GLY A 123 4.49 2.13 -8.04
N ARG A 124 5.16 2.80 -8.98
CA ARG A 124 6.27 2.23 -9.74
C ARG A 124 7.55 2.34 -8.93
N ILE A 125 8.54 1.51 -9.27
CA ILE A 125 9.82 1.49 -8.54
C ILE A 125 10.55 2.85 -8.59
N GLU A 126 10.41 3.60 -9.68
CA GLU A 126 11.04 4.92 -9.84
C GLU A 126 10.53 5.92 -8.79
N SER A 127 9.22 5.92 -8.49
CA SER A 127 8.62 6.80 -7.48
C SER A 127 8.77 6.25 -6.06
N ALA A 128 8.52 4.94 -5.86
CA ALA A 128 8.62 4.29 -4.56
C ALA A 128 10.05 4.28 -3.99
N GLY A 129 11.07 4.15 -4.85
CA GLY A 129 12.47 4.04 -4.45
C GLY A 129 12.98 5.21 -3.61
N LEU A 130 12.42 6.41 -3.79
CA LEU A 130 12.76 7.57 -2.95
C LEU A 130 12.22 7.40 -1.53
N SER A 131 10.96 7.02 -1.39
CA SER A 131 10.28 6.78 -0.10
C SER A 131 10.91 5.61 0.66
N LEU A 132 11.24 4.52 -0.04
CA LEU A 132 11.91 3.34 0.55
C LEU A 132 13.27 3.69 1.16
N ARG A 133 14.05 4.55 0.50
CA ARG A 133 15.34 5.04 1.05
C ARG A 133 15.17 5.87 2.32
N LEU A 134 14.11 6.67 2.42
CA LEU A 134 13.82 7.45 3.65
C LEU A 134 13.54 6.56 4.86
N LEU A 135 12.98 5.36 4.63
CA LEU A 135 12.71 4.36 5.66
C LEU A 135 13.93 3.51 6.03
N GLY A 136 15.05 3.64 5.31
CA GLY A 136 16.23 2.81 5.53
C GLY A 136 16.01 1.31 5.26
N ILE A 137 15.05 0.97 4.41
CA ILE A 137 14.72 -0.42 4.07
C ILE A 137 15.90 -1.05 3.34
N LYS A 138 16.33 -2.21 3.82
CA LYS A 138 17.45 -2.97 3.26
C LYS A 138 17.04 -3.68 1.96
N GLU A 139 18.05 -4.02 1.14
CA GLU A 139 17.84 -4.68 -0.17
C GLU A 139 17.26 -6.10 -0.08
N ASP A 140 17.41 -6.77 1.06
CA ASP A 140 16.90 -8.12 1.31
C ASP A 140 15.39 -8.17 1.62
N VAL A 141 14.77 -7.02 1.89
CA VAL A 141 13.33 -6.93 2.13
C VAL A 141 12.56 -6.99 0.81
N PRO A 142 11.58 -7.87 0.68
CA PRO A 142 10.76 -7.92 -0.52
C PRO A 142 9.95 -6.62 -0.73
N ILE A 143 10.14 -6.02 -1.92
CA ILE A 143 9.40 -4.85 -2.36
C ILE A 143 8.63 -5.25 -3.62
N ILE A 144 7.32 -5.20 -3.57
CA ILE A 144 6.44 -5.48 -4.69
C ILE A 144 5.85 -4.15 -5.16
N THR A 145 6.17 -3.80 -6.40
CA THR A 145 5.66 -2.58 -7.06
C THR A 145 4.67 -2.92 -8.15
N ARG A 146 3.97 -1.90 -8.65
CA ARG A 146 3.04 -2.02 -9.78
C ARG A 146 3.66 -2.73 -10.98
N ASP A 147 4.96 -2.59 -11.20
CA ASP A 147 5.65 -3.13 -12.36
C ASP A 147 5.80 -4.66 -12.32
N LEU A 148 5.66 -5.26 -11.14
CA LEU A 148 5.85 -6.69 -10.91
C LEU A 148 4.55 -7.51 -10.97
N VAL A 149 3.38 -6.86 -11.13
CA VAL A 149 2.07 -7.52 -11.10
C VAL A 149 1.21 -7.13 -12.29
N ARG A 150 0.23 -7.98 -12.61
CA ARG A 150 -0.71 -7.71 -13.68
C ARG A 150 -1.74 -6.63 -13.29
N HIS A 151 -2.27 -6.72 -12.09
CA HIS A 151 -3.25 -5.78 -11.57
C HIS A 151 -2.77 -5.25 -10.21
N ALA A 152 -2.96 -3.96 -9.95
CA ALA A 152 -2.70 -3.38 -8.65
C ALA A 152 -4.02 -3.09 -7.93
N LYS A 153 -3.92 -2.59 -6.69
CA LYS A 153 -5.07 -2.31 -5.82
C LYS A 153 -6.20 -1.59 -6.60
N PRO A 154 -7.42 -2.01 -6.43
CA PRO A 154 -7.97 -2.91 -5.39
C PRO A 154 -7.89 -4.41 -5.69
N ASP A 155 -7.16 -4.85 -6.72
CA ASP A 155 -6.90 -6.26 -6.96
C ASP A 155 -5.81 -6.80 -6.00
N PRO A 156 -5.83 -8.10 -5.67
CA PRO A 156 -5.00 -8.66 -4.60
C PRO A 156 -3.56 -8.95 -5.01
N ASP A 157 -3.22 -8.82 -6.30
CA ASP A 157 -1.98 -9.33 -6.91
C ASP A 157 -0.71 -8.87 -6.16
N LEU A 158 -0.67 -7.60 -5.71
CA LEU A 158 0.46 -7.04 -4.98
C LEU A 158 0.72 -7.78 -3.66
N PHE A 159 -0.34 -8.05 -2.89
CA PHE A 159 -0.23 -8.73 -1.61
C PHE A 159 0.01 -10.23 -1.78
N LEU A 160 -0.59 -10.85 -2.80
CA LEU A 160 -0.32 -12.26 -3.14
C LEU A 160 1.15 -12.45 -3.52
N ALA A 161 1.70 -11.57 -4.37
CA ALA A 161 3.11 -11.62 -4.75
C ALA A 161 4.06 -11.34 -3.56
N ALA A 162 3.64 -10.47 -2.62
CA ALA A 162 4.41 -10.21 -1.41
C ALA A 162 4.46 -11.42 -0.48
N ALA A 163 3.32 -12.09 -0.26
CA ALA A 163 3.24 -13.31 0.53
C ALA A 163 4.06 -14.46 -0.10
N GLU A 164 3.96 -14.65 -1.42
CA GLU A 164 4.76 -15.61 -2.16
C GLU A 164 6.26 -15.34 -2.00
N ARG A 165 6.68 -14.09 -2.09
CA ARG A 165 8.09 -13.71 -1.95
C ARG A 165 8.63 -13.94 -0.54
N LEU A 166 7.77 -13.85 0.49
CA LEU A 166 8.09 -14.20 1.87
C LEU A 166 8.01 -15.70 2.15
N GLY A 167 7.45 -16.50 1.26
CA GLY A 167 7.21 -17.93 1.46
C GLY A 167 6.14 -18.22 2.52
N VAL A 168 5.12 -17.37 2.63
CA VAL A 168 4.02 -17.50 3.59
C VAL A 168 2.67 -17.63 2.88
N GLU A 169 1.71 -18.28 3.55
CA GLU A 169 0.34 -18.28 3.08
C GLU A 169 -0.29 -16.89 3.30
N ILE A 170 -1.03 -16.42 2.30
CA ILE A 170 -1.69 -15.12 2.38
C ILE A 170 -2.72 -15.05 3.52
N SER A 171 -3.36 -16.16 3.87
CA SER A 171 -4.30 -16.28 5.00
C SER A 171 -3.64 -16.04 6.36
N ASP A 172 -2.32 -16.25 6.45
CA ASP A 172 -1.52 -16.02 7.66
C ASP A 172 -0.88 -14.63 7.67
N SER A 173 -1.32 -13.75 6.76
CA SER A 173 -0.76 -12.41 6.58
C SER A 173 -1.71 -11.31 7.04
N VAL A 174 -1.12 -10.26 7.60
CA VAL A 174 -1.78 -8.99 7.92
C VAL A 174 -1.39 -7.96 6.88
N VAL A 175 -2.37 -7.47 6.15
CA VAL A 175 -2.21 -6.34 5.22
C VAL A 175 -2.45 -5.05 6.00
N VAL A 176 -1.50 -4.14 5.96
CA VAL A 176 -1.60 -2.81 6.58
C VAL A 176 -1.66 -1.76 5.48
N GLY A 177 -2.69 -0.93 5.51
CA GLY A 177 -2.90 0.14 4.53
C GLY A 177 -3.74 1.28 5.08
N ASP A 178 -3.67 2.44 4.44
CA ASP A 178 -4.36 3.67 4.85
C ASP A 178 -5.64 3.95 4.05
N SER A 179 -5.89 3.20 3.00
CA SER A 179 -6.98 3.44 2.06
C SER A 179 -7.98 2.27 1.98
N ILE A 180 -9.17 2.55 1.50
CA ILE A 180 -10.16 1.51 1.18
C ILE A 180 -9.65 0.54 0.11
N TRP A 181 -8.73 0.96 -0.75
CA TRP A 181 -8.16 0.15 -1.84
C TRP A 181 -7.28 -0.98 -1.30
N ASP A 182 -6.53 -0.72 -0.24
CA ASP A 182 -5.73 -1.72 0.47
C ASP A 182 -6.62 -2.78 1.11
N LEU A 183 -7.66 -2.34 1.81
CA LEU A 183 -8.56 -3.22 2.53
C LEU A 183 -9.42 -4.06 1.59
N LEU A 184 -9.84 -3.51 0.46
CA LEU A 184 -10.50 -4.28 -0.58
C LEU A 184 -9.56 -5.31 -1.20
N ALA A 185 -8.29 -4.97 -1.43
CA ALA A 185 -7.29 -5.91 -1.92
C ALA A 185 -6.98 -7.00 -0.88
N ALA A 186 -6.83 -6.65 0.40
CA ALA A 186 -6.67 -7.60 1.51
C ALA A 186 -7.84 -8.59 1.59
N ARG A 187 -9.07 -8.08 1.54
CA ARG A 187 -10.29 -8.90 1.55
C ARG A 187 -10.35 -9.86 0.37
N ARG A 188 -9.99 -9.40 -0.84
CA ARG A 188 -9.93 -10.24 -2.05
C ARG A 188 -8.84 -11.30 -1.97
N ALA A 189 -7.71 -10.97 -1.34
CA ALA A 189 -6.63 -11.89 -1.05
C ALA A 189 -6.96 -12.89 0.06
N ARG A 190 -8.01 -12.65 0.86
CA ARG A 190 -8.34 -13.37 2.11
C ARG A 190 -7.29 -13.22 3.21
N ALA A 191 -6.59 -12.08 3.22
CA ALA A 191 -5.71 -11.66 4.30
C ALA A 191 -6.47 -10.85 5.35
N LEU A 192 -5.92 -10.76 6.56
CA LEU A 192 -6.44 -9.87 7.59
C LEU A 192 -6.09 -8.42 7.23
N GLY A 193 -7.09 -7.54 7.13
CA GLY A 193 -6.87 -6.12 6.83
C GLY A 193 -6.75 -5.27 8.09
N VAL A 194 -5.75 -4.41 8.16
CA VAL A 194 -5.55 -3.39 9.21
C VAL A 194 -5.50 -2.02 8.54
N GLY A 195 -6.34 -1.11 9.02
CA GLY A 195 -6.41 0.26 8.52
C GLY A 195 -5.58 1.24 9.34
N LEU A 196 -4.96 2.23 8.67
CA LEU A 196 -4.35 3.38 9.31
C LEU A 196 -5.08 4.66 8.89
N LEU A 197 -5.29 5.59 9.84
CA LEU A 197 -5.97 6.87 9.58
C LEU A 197 -5.05 7.89 8.89
N SER A 198 -3.77 7.57 8.76
CA SER A 198 -2.71 8.45 8.23
C SER A 198 -2.88 8.84 6.76
N GLY A 199 -3.69 8.12 5.98
CA GLY A 199 -4.01 8.47 4.59
C GLY A 199 -5.20 9.40 4.41
N GLY A 200 -5.90 9.76 5.50
CA GLY A 200 -7.04 10.69 5.45
C GLY A 200 -8.41 10.05 5.21
N TYR A 201 -8.50 8.71 5.21
CA TYR A 201 -9.80 8.01 5.29
C TYR A 201 -10.31 7.95 6.72
N GLY A 202 -11.63 8.02 6.91
CA GLY A 202 -12.27 7.89 8.21
C GLY A 202 -12.30 6.43 8.71
N ARG A 203 -12.32 6.24 10.04
CA ARG A 203 -12.39 4.91 10.66
C ARG A 203 -13.52 4.05 10.10
N GLU A 204 -14.74 4.59 10.05
CA GLU A 204 -15.90 3.86 9.52
C GLU A 204 -15.75 3.45 8.05
N GLU A 205 -15.04 4.24 7.24
CA GLU A 205 -14.81 3.92 5.85
C GLU A 205 -13.88 2.72 5.71
N LEU A 206 -12.79 2.70 6.50
CA LEU A 206 -11.83 1.60 6.54
C LEU A 206 -12.49 0.31 7.09
N GLU A 207 -13.29 0.42 8.16
CA GLU A 207 -14.04 -0.72 8.71
C GLU A 207 -15.03 -1.29 7.70
N ARG A 208 -15.79 -0.46 7.00
CA ARG A 208 -16.71 -0.91 5.92
C ARG A 208 -15.98 -1.54 4.74
N ALA A 209 -14.77 -1.12 4.47
CA ALA A 209 -13.93 -1.73 3.43
C ALA A 209 -13.34 -3.09 3.84
N GLY A 210 -13.37 -3.42 5.14
CA GLY A 210 -12.97 -4.72 5.67
C GLY A 210 -11.81 -4.69 6.66
N ALA A 211 -11.50 -3.53 7.26
CA ALA A 211 -10.51 -3.46 8.34
C ALA A 211 -11.00 -4.24 9.58
N TYR A 212 -10.17 -5.16 10.05
CA TYR A 212 -10.36 -5.84 11.34
C TYR A 212 -10.08 -4.90 12.52
N ARG A 213 -9.05 -4.05 12.37
CA ARG A 213 -8.67 -3.00 13.32
C ARG A 213 -8.26 -1.75 12.54
N VAL A 214 -8.43 -0.61 13.19
CA VAL A 214 -8.00 0.69 12.65
C VAL A 214 -7.22 1.43 13.71
N TYR A 215 -5.97 1.81 13.39
CA TYR A 215 -5.06 2.58 14.25
C TYR A 215 -4.82 3.97 13.65
N ASN A 216 -4.27 4.89 14.46
CA ASN A 216 -4.02 6.25 13.99
C ASN A 216 -2.89 6.29 12.94
N ASP A 217 -1.78 5.59 13.23
CA ASP A 217 -0.54 5.60 12.46
C ASP A 217 0.31 4.35 12.79
N PRO A 218 1.49 4.17 12.18
CA PRO A 218 2.40 3.07 12.51
C PRO A 218 2.83 3.02 13.98
N ALA A 219 2.96 4.16 14.67
CA ALA A 219 3.32 4.17 16.09
C ALA A 219 2.19 3.60 16.95
N ASP A 220 0.93 3.86 16.56
CA ASP A 220 -0.23 3.31 17.23
C ASP A 220 -0.34 1.80 17.00
N LEU A 221 -0.15 1.34 15.76
CA LEU A 221 -0.09 -0.09 15.44
C LEU A 221 1.03 -0.81 16.22
N LEU A 222 2.23 -0.22 16.32
CA LEU A 222 3.35 -0.80 17.05
C LEU A 222 3.01 -1.09 18.52
N ARG A 223 2.21 -0.23 19.16
CA ARG A 223 1.76 -0.42 20.55
C ARG A 223 0.73 -1.54 20.73
N HIS A 224 0.08 -1.98 19.65
CA HIS A 224 -1.04 -2.92 19.66
C HIS A 224 -0.80 -4.15 18.76
N LEU A 225 0.46 -4.51 18.55
CA LEU A 225 0.82 -5.65 17.68
C LEU A 225 0.27 -6.99 18.19
N ASP A 226 0.03 -7.11 19.49
CA ASP A 226 -0.60 -8.27 20.13
C ASP A 226 -2.05 -8.48 19.64
N GLU A 227 -2.79 -7.42 19.32
CA GLU A 227 -4.14 -7.50 18.77
C GLU A 227 -4.20 -8.08 17.35
N VAL A 228 -3.06 -8.08 16.64
CA VAL A 228 -2.94 -8.52 15.26
C VAL A 228 -1.98 -9.71 15.07
N GLY A 229 -1.76 -10.48 16.14
CA GLY A 229 -1.11 -11.78 16.08
C GLY A 229 0.39 -11.81 16.37
N VAL A 230 1.00 -10.69 16.78
CA VAL A 230 2.40 -10.66 17.25
C VAL A 230 2.42 -10.63 18.79
N ARG A 231 2.75 -11.75 19.40
CA ARG A 231 2.93 -11.79 20.87
C ARG A 231 4.26 -11.11 21.22
N SER A 232 4.22 -10.22 22.21
CA SER A 232 5.44 -9.68 22.83
C SER A 232 6.27 -10.87 23.34
N ALA A 233 7.56 -10.87 23.00
CA ALA A 233 8.49 -11.81 23.67
C ALA A 233 8.52 -11.43 25.15
N GLU A 234 8.12 -12.37 26.02
CA GLU A 234 8.30 -12.27 27.47
C GLU A 234 9.78 -12.23 27.83
#